data_f0794c89c216aaa4abeefb1d3b40f8b5
#
_entry.id   f0794c89c216aaa4abeefb1d3b40f8b5
#
_cell.length_a   1.000
_cell.length_b   1.000
_cell.length_c   1.000
_cell.angle_alpha   90.00
_cell.angle_beta   90.00
_cell.angle_gamma   90.00
#
_symmetry.space_group_name_H-M   'P 1'
#
loop_
_entity.id
_entity.type
_entity.pdbx_description
1 polymer ?
#
loop_
_entity_poly.entity_id
_entity_poly.type
_entity_poly.pdbx_seq_one_letter_code
_entity_poly.pdbx_strand_id
1 'polypeptide(L)'
;MIRLLATTLAALLIAAPSWAQKVRLATSEGDIVIELAADKAPKTVENFLTYVKAGHYDGTIFHRVIPTFMVQGGGMSPDMGEKKTRAPIPLESRNGLSNARGTVAMARTMDPNSATAQFFINVVDNGFLDQPNARDGNGYAVFGKVVSGMDVVDKIKLVPTQNAGPHQNVPVKPVVIRKASLEK
;
A
#
# COMPACT_ATOMS: atom_id res chain seq x y z
N MET A 1 12.10 -64.50 -19.13
CA MET A 1 11.26 -63.29 -19.36
C MET A 1 11.03 -62.60 -18.02
N ILE A 2 11.79 -61.59 -17.70
CA ILE A 2 11.72 -60.81 -16.43
C ILE A 2 10.94 -59.53 -16.71
N ARG A 3 9.76 -59.37 -16.09
CA ARG A 3 8.96 -58.15 -16.18
C ARG A 3 9.43 -57.18 -15.11
N LEU A 4 10.05 -56.08 -15.50
CA LEU A 4 10.31 -54.90 -14.64
C LEU A 4 8.98 -54.18 -14.41
N LEU A 5 8.53 -54.13 -13.15
CA LEU A 5 7.50 -53.21 -12.71
C LEU A 5 8.16 -51.85 -12.40
N ALA A 6 7.85 -50.86 -13.21
CA ALA A 6 8.23 -49.45 -12.93
C ALA A 6 7.17 -48.86 -11.99
N THR A 7 7.53 -48.64 -10.73
CA THR A 7 6.73 -47.91 -9.75
C THR A 7 6.96 -46.41 -9.94
N THR A 8 5.98 -45.71 -10.51
CA THR A 8 5.96 -44.27 -10.61
C THR A 8 5.58 -43.66 -9.24
N LEU A 9 6.55 -43.05 -8.57
CA LEU A 9 6.34 -42.29 -7.32
C LEU A 9 5.77 -40.91 -7.68
N ALA A 10 4.47 -40.71 -7.50
CA ALA A 10 3.83 -39.42 -7.66
C ALA A 10 4.15 -38.57 -6.42
N ALA A 11 5.03 -37.58 -6.59
CA ALA A 11 5.31 -36.57 -5.55
C ALA A 11 4.10 -35.62 -5.43
N LEU A 12 3.34 -35.74 -4.34
CA LEU A 12 2.32 -34.76 -3.96
C LEU A 12 3.03 -33.50 -3.51
N LEU A 13 3.01 -32.47 -4.35
CA LEU A 13 3.37 -31.09 -3.96
C LEU A 13 2.26 -30.56 -3.02
N ILE A 14 2.49 -30.64 -1.72
CA ILE A 14 1.66 -29.97 -0.70
C ILE A 14 1.97 -28.48 -0.80
N ALA A 15 1.07 -27.71 -1.46
CA ALA A 15 1.12 -26.26 -1.41
C ALA A 15 0.90 -25.82 0.04
N ALA A 16 1.95 -25.32 0.70
CA ALA A 16 1.81 -24.71 2.02
C ALA A 16 0.87 -23.49 1.91
N PRO A 17 -0.06 -23.30 2.87
CA PRO A 17 -0.92 -22.13 2.87
C PRO A 17 -0.04 -20.90 2.93
N SER A 18 -0.03 -20.10 1.87
CA SER A 18 0.61 -18.79 1.86
C SER A 18 -0.23 -17.86 2.75
N TRP A 19 0.17 -17.72 3.99
CA TRP A 19 -0.44 -16.74 4.87
C TRP A 19 -0.13 -15.36 4.32
N ALA A 20 -1.17 -14.59 3.99
CA ALA A 20 -1.01 -13.24 3.49
C ALA A 20 -0.21 -12.42 4.52
N GLN A 21 0.90 -11.83 4.08
CA GLN A 21 1.75 -11.03 4.95
C GLN A 21 1.00 -9.79 5.40
N LYS A 22 1.15 -9.42 6.67
CA LYS A 22 0.53 -8.24 7.25
C LYS A 22 1.60 -7.26 7.71
N VAL A 23 1.30 -5.97 7.54
CA VAL A 23 2.14 -4.86 8.02
C VAL A 23 1.30 -4.02 8.96
N ARG A 24 1.84 -3.77 10.16
CA ARG A 24 1.32 -2.81 11.12
C ARG A 24 1.98 -1.46 10.90
N LEU A 25 1.18 -0.42 10.77
CA LEU A 25 1.58 0.98 10.86
C LEU A 25 1.13 1.50 12.23
N ALA A 26 2.06 1.65 13.16
CA ALA A 26 1.82 2.32 14.44
C ALA A 26 1.83 3.83 14.20
N THR A 27 0.68 4.48 14.24
CA THR A 27 0.57 5.92 13.96
C THR A 27 0.37 6.75 15.22
N SER A 28 0.40 8.08 15.10
CA SER A 28 0.03 8.99 16.19
C SER A 28 -1.44 8.91 16.59
N GLU A 29 -2.30 8.38 15.70
CA GLU A 29 -3.76 8.29 15.89
C GLU A 29 -4.23 6.87 16.28
N GLY A 30 -3.33 5.88 16.24
CA GLY A 30 -3.59 4.47 16.53
C GLY A 30 -2.93 3.55 15.50
N ASP A 31 -3.15 2.26 15.63
CA ASP A 31 -2.57 1.24 14.76
C ASP A 31 -3.46 0.94 13.56
N ILE A 32 -2.84 0.77 12.40
CA ILE A 32 -3.49 0.32 11.16
C ILE A 32 -2.77 -0.95 10.70
N VAL A 33 -3.51 -2.02 10.47
CA VAL A 33 -2.95 -3.29 9.95
C VAL A 33 -3.40 -3.50 8.52
N ILE A 34 -2.42 -3.67 7.64
CA ILE A 34 -2.60 -3.88 6.20
C ILE A 34 -2.26 -5.32 5.86
N GLU A 35 -3.19 -6.06 5.28
CA GLU A 35 -2.96 -7.35 4.66
C GLU A 35 -2.54 -7.15 3.21
N LEU A 36 -1.43 -7.77 2.80
CA LEU A 36 -0.81 -7.55 1.49
C LEU A 36 -1.26 -8.62 0.49
N ALA A 37 -1.53 -8.20 -0.75
CA ALA A 37 -1.98 -9.04 -1.85
C ALA A 37 -0.81 -9.43 -2.78
N ALA A 38 0.15 -10.21 -2.28
CA ALA A 38 1.36 -10.57 -3.00
C ALA A 38 1.09 -11.41 -4.27
N ASP A 39 -0.01 -12.17 -4.30
CA ASP A 39 -0.47 -12.93 -5.47
C ASP A 39 -0.99 -12.03 -6.60
N LYS A 40 -1.46 -10.82 -6.27
CA LYS A 40 -2.05 -9.85 -7.20
C LYS A 40 -1.08 -8.75 -7.63
N ALA A 41 -0.20 -8.32 -6.72
CA ALA A 41 0.74 -7.23 -6.95
C ALA A 41 2.13 -7.56 -6.38
N PRO A 42 2.81 -8.63 -6.90
CA PRO A 42 4.04 -9.16 -6.30
C PRO A 42 5.18 -8.13 -6.24
N LYS A 43 5.42 -7.36 -7.30
CA LYS A 43 6.48 -6.33 -7.33
C LYS A 43 6.17 -5.16 -6.41
N THR A 44 4.91 -4.75 -6.35
CA THR A 44 4.46 -3.68 -5.48
C THR A 44 4.58 -4.08 -4.01
N VAL A 45 4.16 -5.29 -3.66
CA VAL A 45 4.28 -5.83 -2.30
C VAL A 45 5.74 -5.99 -1.90
N GLU A 46 6.60 -6.55 -2.77
CA GLU A 46 8.04 -6.67 -2.51
C GLU A 46 8.68 -5.30 -2.26
N ASN A 47 8.35 -4.30 -3.07
CA ASN A 47 8.83 -2.92 -2.93
C ASN A 47 8.39 -2.32 -1.58
N PHE A 48 7.09 -2.42 -1.25
CA PHE A 48 6.55 -1.93 0.02
C PHE A 48 7.23 -2.58 1.22
N LEU A 49 7.38 -3.91 1.20
CA LEU A 49 8.06 -4.67 2.25
C LEU A 49 9.55 -4.31 2.38
N THR A 50 10.21 -3.99 1.28
CA THR A 50 11.60 -3.52 1.30
C THR A 50 11.72 -2.19 2.03
N TYR A 51 10.81 -1.24 1.79
CA TYR A 51 10.74 0.01 2.54
C TYR A 51 10.39 -0.19 4.02
N VAL A 52 9.46 -1.11 4.34
CA VAL A 52 9.14 -1.46 5.74
C VAL A 52 10.36 -1.99 6.46
N LYS A 53 11.07 -2.97 5.87
CA LYS A 53 12.28 -3.59 6.45
C LYS A 53 13.42 -2.60 6.63
N ALA A 54 13.53 -1.62 5.72
CA ALA A 54 14.53 -0.55 5.79
C ALA A 54 14.18 0.56 6.80
N GLY A 55 13.00 0.51 7.46
CA GLY A 55 12.53 1.56 8.36
C GLY A 55 12.21 2.88 7.65
N HIS A 56 12.00 2.85 6.34
CA HIS A 56 11.75 4.06 5.55
C HIS A 56 10.51 4.81 6.03
N TYR A 57 9.45 4.08 6.38
CA TYR A 57 8.19 4.68 6.81
C TYR A 57 8.21 5.25 8.21
N ASP A 58 9.20 4.87 9.04
CA ASP A 58 9.33 5.35 10.40
C ASP A 58 9.60 6.86 10.40
N GLY A 59 8.76 7.61 11.10
CA GLY A 59 8.79 9.07 11.15
C GLY A 59 8.18 9.78 9.93
N THR A 60 7.66 9.06 8.92
CA THR A 60 6.92 9.69 7.83
C THR A 60 5.51 10.09 8.26
N ILE A 61 4.86 10.95 7.48
CA ILE A 61 3.52 11.45 7.77
C ILE A 61 2.52 11.07 6.68
N PHE A 62 1.23 11.10 7.05
CA PHE A 62 0.16 11.26 6.07
C PHE A 62 0.11 12.74 5.68
N HIS A 63 0.71 13.08 4.56
CA HIS A 63 0.93 14.47 4.12
C HIS A 63 -0.21 15.02 3.25
N ARG A 64 -1.17 14.18 2.83
CA ARG A 64 -2.34 14.59 2.05
C ARG A 64 -3.56 13.81 2.49
N VAL A 65 -4.57 14.53 2.98
CA VAL A 65 -5.80 13.94 3.54
C VAL A 65 -7.01 14.60 2.91
N ILE A 66 -7.83 13.81 2.21
CA ILE A 66 -9.08 14.27 1.60
C ILE A 66 -10.21 13.38 2.10
N PRO A 67 -11.15 13.87 2.92
CA PRO A 67 -12.17 13.08 3.63
C PRO A 67 -13.07 12.22 2.73
N THR A 68 -13.31 12.68 1.51
CA THR A 68 -14.18 12.04 0.51
C THR A 68 -13.40 11.30 -0.56
N PHE A 69 -12.11 11.01 -0.31
CA PHE A 69 -11.25 10.39 -1.31
C PHE A 69 -10.25 9.39 -0.68
N MET A 70 -9.14 9.88 -0.10
CA MET A 70 -8.07 9.02 0.41
C MET A 70 -7.22 9.74 1.48
N VAL A 71 -6.40 8.97 2.19
CA VAL A 71 -5.29 9.45 3.02
C VAL A 71 -3.98 8.95 2.43
N GLN A 72 -3.06 9.86 2.05
CA GLN A 72 -1.80 9.54 1.37
C GLN A 72 -0.60 9.86 2.27
N GLY A 73 0.36 8.93 2.30
CA GLY A 73 1.55 9.07 3.14
C GLY A 73 2.75 8.28 2.65
N GLY A 74 3.76 8.17 3.51
CA GLY A 74 4.93 7.32 3.31
C GLY A 74 6.09 7.94 2.51
N GLY A 75 6.01 9.23 2.15
CA GLY A 75 7.06 9.89 1.37
C GLY A 75 7.71 11.08 2.05
N MET A 76 7.06 11.68 3.06
CA MET A 76 7.49 12.95 3.64
C MET A 76 7.67 12.86 5.14
N SER A 77 8.63 13.62 5.67
CA SER A 77 8.84 13.89 7.09
C SER A 77 7.90 15.01 7.60
N PRO A 78 7.79 15.21 8.92
CA PRO A 78 6.88 16.23 9.50
C PRO A 78 7.16 17.66 9.06
N ASP A 79 8.37 17.99 8.64
CA ASP A 79 8.79 19.26 8.06
C ASP A 79 8.53 19.38 6.56
N MET A 80 7.80 18.41 5.98
CA MET A 80 7.49 18.31 4.54
C MET A 80 8.70 18.03 3.65
N GLY A 81 9.82 17.58 4.22
CA GLY A 81 10.98 17.09 3.47
C GLY A 81 10.70 15.74 2.83
N GLU A 82 11.01 15.59 1.54
CA GLU A 82 10.91 14.29 0.86
C GLU A 82 12.01 13.34 1.32
N LYS A 83 11.63 12.11 1.70
CA LYS A 83 12.59 11.05 1.98
C LYS A 83 13.13 10.46 0.69
N LYS A 84 14.45 10.22 0.65
CA LYS A 84 15.11 9.59 -0.51
C LYS A 84 14.51 8.22 -0.79
N THR A 85 14.15 7.96 -2.04
CA THR A 85 13.53 6.71 -2.51
C THR A 85 14.50 5.84 -3.29
N ARG A 86 14.12 4.60 -3.49
CA ARG A 86 14.75 3.65 -4.43
C ARG A 86 14.26 3.94 -5.85
N ALA A 87 14.77 3.19 -6.84
CA ALA A 87 14.26 3.23 -8.20
C ALA A 87 12.75 2.90 -8.24
N PRO A 88 11.99 3.51 -9.15
CA PRO A 88 10.57 3.24 -9.31
C PRO A 88 10.31 1.82 -9.80
N ILE A 89 9.05 1.36 -9.63
CA ILE A 89 8.60 0.03 -10.00
C ILE A 89 7.58 0.07 -11.14
N PRO A 90 7.46 -1.02 -11.93
CA PRO A 90 6.41 -1.16 -12.94
C PRO A 90 5.02 -1.13 -12.31
N LEU A 91 4.05 -0.57 -13.04
CA LEU A 91 2.64 -0.53 -12.63
C LEU A 91 1.99 -1.91 -12.69
N GLU A 92 1.31 -2.30 -11.60
CA GLU A 92 0.53 -3.54 -11.49
C GLU A 92 -0.97 -3.26 -11.30
N SER A 93 -1.54 -2.25 -11.96
CA SER A 93 -2.96 -1.87 -11.81
C SER A 93 -3.94 -2.85 -12.47
N ARG A 94 -3.48 -3.68 -13.42
CA ARG A 94 -4.31 -4.70 -14.12
C ARG A 94 -4.38 -6.01 -13.35
N ASN A 95 -4.51 -5.95 -12.04
CA ASN A 95 -4.45 -7.12 -11.15
C ASN A 95 -5.82 -7.60 -10.66
N GLY A 96 -6.92 -6.97 -11.14
CA GLY A 96 -8.29 -7.33 -10.78
C GLY A 96 -8.75 -6.80 -9.42
N LEU A 97 -7.93 -6.01 -8.72
CA LEU A 97 -8.31 -5.37 -7.46
C LEU A 97 -8.86 -3.96 -7.74
N SER A 98 -9.95 -3.61 -7.05
CA SER A 98 -10.55 -2.27 -7.14
C SER A 98 -10.07 -1.36 -6.01
N ASN A 99 -10.01 -0.05 -6.29
CA ASN A 99 -9.75 1.00 -5.31
C ASN A 99 -10.99 1.24 -4.41
N ALA A 100 -11.55 0.18 -3.84
CA ALA A 100 -12.66 0.24 -2.89
C ALA A 100 -12.19 0.78 -1.53
N ARG A 101 -13.16 1.25 -0.70
CA ARG A 101 -12.87 1.69 0.66
C ARG A 101 -12.06 0.64 1.45
N GLY A 102 -11.02 1.10 2.13
CA GLY A 102 -10.11 0.28 2.93
C GLY A 102 -8.97 -0.37 2.14
N THR A 103 -8.95 -0.30 0.81
CA THR A 103 -7.82 -0.79 0.04
C THR A 103 -6.65 0.19 0.06
N VAL A 104 -5.45 -0.36 -0.13
CA VAL A 104 -4.19 0.38 -0.15
C VAL A 104 -3.57 0.29 -1.53
N ALA A 105 -3.26 1.44 -2.13
CA ALA A 105 -2.70 1.53 -3.47
C ALA A 105 -1.44 2.41 -3.51
N MET A 106 -0.59 2.20 -4.51
CA MET A 106 0.62 3.01 -4.71
C MET A 106 0.29 4.35 -5.35
N ALA A 107 0.81 5.41 -4.74
CA ALA A 107 0.83 6.72 -5.39
C ALA A 107 1.91 6.76 -6.48
N ARG A 108 1.63 7.52 -7.55
CA ARG A 108 2.53 7.73 -8.69
C ARG A 108 2.34 9.11 -9.31
N THR A 109 3.23 9.52 -10.16
CA THR A 109 3.08 10.70 -11.03
C THR A 109 2.25 10.38 -12.28
N MET A 110 2.28 11.23 -13.28
CA MET A 110 1.65 10.96 -14.59
C MET A 110 2.32 9.80 -15.33
N ASP A 111 3.61 9.52 -15.07
CA ASP A 111 4.26 8.31 -15.55
C ASP A 111 3.71 7.09 -14.80
N PRO A 112 3.12 6.11 -15.49
CA PRO A 112 2.56 4.92 -14.86
C PRO A 112 3.60 4.09 -14.10
N ASN A 113 4.86 4.13 -14.49
CA ASN A 113 5.94 3.38 -13.85
C ASN A 113 6.79 4.22 -12.89
N SER A 114 6.22 5.25 -12.27
CA SER A 114 6.93 6.17 -11.36
C SER A 114 6.70 5.89 -9.87
N ALA A 115 5.95 4.86 -9.52
CA ALA A 115 5.68 4.53 -8.11
C ALA A 115 6.97 4.15 -7.37
N THR A 116 7.16 4.70 -6.16
CA THR A 116 8.32 4.42 -5.30
C THR A 116 7.88 4.00 -3.90
N ALA A 117 7.82 4.91 -2.93
CA ALA A 117 7.48 4.64 -1.53
C ALA A 117 6.07 5.08 -1.13
N GLN A 118 5.55 6.14 -1.75
CA GLN A 118 4.28 6.71 -1.34
C GLN A 118 3.09 5.81 -1.66
N PHE A 119 2.18 5.71 -0.69
CA PHE A 119 0.93 4.94 -0.82
C PHE A 119 -0.26 5.76 -0.32
N PHE A 120 -1.47 5.31 -0.65
CA PHE A 120 -2.68 5.88 -0.08
C PHE A 120 -3.66 4.78 0.34
N ILE A 121 -4.50 5.11 1.33
CA ILE A 121 -5.60 4.28 1.79
C ILE A 121 -6.89 4.93 1.31
N ASN A 122 -7.71 4.19 0.57
CA ASN A 122 -9.01 4.64 0.09
C ASN A 122 -9.99 4.75 1.27
N VAL A 123 -10.59 5.93 1.46
CA VAL A 123 -11.57 6.14 2.56
C VAL A 123 -13.02 6.07 2.08
N VAL A 124 -13.21 5.98 0.77
CA VAL A 124 -14.46 5.69 0.04
C VAL A 124 -14.15 4.79 -1.15
N ASP A 125 -15.17 4.33 -1.87
CA ASP A 125 -14.98 3.61 -3.13
C ASP A 125 -14.57 4.59 -4.23
N ASN A 126 -13.39 4.38 -4.80
CA ASN A 126 -12.77 5.22 -5.81
C ASN A 126 -12.60 4.46 -7.13
N GLY A 127 -13.65 3.81 -7.63
CA GLY A 127 -13.62 3.00 -8.86
C GLY A 127 -13.13 3.75 -10.11
N PHE A 128 -13.11 5.10 -10.08
CA PHE A 128 -12.51 5.92 -11.14
C PHE A 128 -10.97 5.87 -11.15
N LEU A 129 -10.33 5.28 -10.12
CA LEU A 129 -8.88 5.01 -10.08
C LEU A 129 -8.53 3.62 -10.64
N ASP A 130 -9.52 2.79 -10.90
CA ASP A 130 -9.30 1.45 -11.44
C ASP A 130 -9.00 1.52 -12.95
N GLN A 131 -8.09 0.66 -13.42
CA GLN A 131 -7.93 0.48 -14.86
C GLN A 131 -9.09 -0.42 -15.37
N PRO A 132 -9.81 -0.05 -16.40
CA PRO A 132 -9.58 1.04 -17.40
C PRO A 132 -10.31 2.36 -17.10
N ASN A 133 -10.98 2.52 -15.95
CA ASN A 133 -11.81 3.70 -15.65
C ASN A 133 -11.00 4.97 -15.38
N ALA A 134 -9.72 4.80 -15.03
CA ALA A 134 -8.85 5.93 -14.72
C ALA A 134 -8.68 6.85 -15.94
N ARG A 135 -8.67 8.15 -15.68
CA ARG A 135 -8.60 9.21 -16.72
C ARG A 135 -7.42 9.03 -17.69
N ASP A 136 -6.30 8.48 -17.19
CA ASP A 136 -5.09 8.21 -17.99
C ASP A 136 -5.07 6.78 -18.58
N GLY A 137 -6.12 5.97 -18.36
CA GLY A 137 -6.24 4.58 -18.80
C GLY A 137 -5.30 3.59 -18.09
N ASN A 138 -4.48 4.07 -17.13
CA ASN A 138 -3.48 3.25 -16.43
C ASN A 138 -3.93 2.82 -15.03
N GLY A 139 -4.63 3.68 -14.29
CA GLY A 139 -5.12 3.42 -12.95
C GLY A 139 -4.02 3.37 -11.88
N TYR A 140 -4.39 2.90 -10.69
CA TYR A 140 -3.51 2.80 -9.51
C TYR A 140 -3.49 1.37 -8.99
N ALA A 141 -2.29 0.87 -8.72
CA ALA A 141 -2.09 -0.52 -8.29
C ALA A 141 -2.50 -0.71 -6.83
N VAL A 142 -3.66 -1.34 -6.60
CA VAL A 142 -4.03 -1.83 -5.28
C VAL A 142 -3.14 -3.03 -4.95
N PHE A 143 -2.53 -3.02 -3.76
CA PHE A 143 -1.61 -4.07 -3.31
C PHE A 143 -1.91 -4.62 -1.92
N GLY A 144 -2.96 -4.14 -1.27
CA GLY A 144 -3.38 -4.61 0.04
C GLY A 144 -4.69 -3.97 0.50
N LYS A 145 -5.12 -4.38 1.69
CA LYS A 145 -6.32 -3.82 2.35
C LYS A 145 -6.08 -3.68 3.84
N VAL A 146 -6.72 -2.70 4.45
CA VAL A 146 -6.78 -2.54 5.91
C VAL A 146 -7.67 -3.63 6.48
N VAL A 147 -7.13 -4.46 7.37
CA VAL A 147 -7.85 -5.55 8.06
C VAL A 147 -8.12 -5.23 9.53
N SER A 148 -7.45 -4.19 10.07
CA SER A 148 -7.71 -3.65 11.41
C SER A 148 -7.33 -2.17 11.43
N GLY A 149 -8.04 -1.34 12.19
CA GLY A 149 -7.76 0.09 12.33
C GLY A 149 -8.43 0.97 11.27
N MET A 150 -9.53 0.53 10.61
CA MET A 150 -10.30 1.42 9.74
C MET A 150 -10.94 2.58 10.49
N ASP A 151 -11.25 2.43 11.77
CA ASP A 151 -11.68 3.51 12.67
C ASP A 151 -10.56 4.55 12.89
N VAL A 152 -9.30 4.12 12.94
CA VAL A 152 -8.13 5.00 12.96
C VAL A 152 -8.00 5.77 11.64
N VAL A 153 -8.16 5.08 10.49
CA VAL A 153 -8.18 5.74 9.17
C VAL A 153 -9.32 6.77 9.09
N ASP A 154 -10.49 6.45 9.65
CA ASP A 154 -11.62 7.39 9.70
C ASP A 154 -11.37 8.60 10.61
N LYS A 155 -10.60 8.46 11.69
CA LYS A 155 -10.12 9.60 12.48
C LYS A 155 -9.15 10.46 11.66
N ILE A 156 -8.19 9.83 10.98
CA ILE A 156 -7.20 10.53 10.15
C ILE A 156 -7.88 11.33 9.04
N LYS A 157 -8.88 10.77 8.34
CA LYS A 157 -9.56 11.49 7.25
C LYS A 157 -10.29 12.76 7.70
N LEU A 158 -10.61 12.88 9.01
CA LEU A 158 -11.35 14.00 9.58
C LEU A 158 -10.46 15.06 10.25
N VAL A 159 -9.14 14.88 10.26
CA VAL A 159 -8.25 15.90 10.83
C VAL A 159 -8.33 17.20 10.04
N PRO A 160 -8.23 18.36 10.69
CA PRO A 160 -8.13 19.65 10.00
C PRO A 160 -6.93 19.69 9.06
N THR A 161 -7.14 20.19 7.85
CA THR A 161 -6.09 20.31 6.82
C THR A 161 -5.90 21.76 6.38
N GLN A 162 -4.73 22.07 5.85
CA GLN A 162 -4.33 23.37 5.32
C GLN A 162 -3.45 23.19 4.09
N ASN A 163 -3.13 24.29 3.42
CA ASN A 163 -2.08 24.31 2.41
C ASN A 163 -0.72 24.58 3.08
N ALA A 164 0.32 23.86 2.64
CA ALA A 164 1.70 24.02 3.10
C ALA A 164 2.64 24.13 1.88
N GLY A 165 3.03 25.34 1.54
CA GLY A 165 3.78 25.62 0.31
C GLY A 165 3.01 25.12 -0.95
N PRO A 166 3.62 24.27 -1.79
CA PRO A 166 2.96 23.72 -2.98
C PRO A 166 1.97 22.59 -2.65
N HIS A 167 1.92 22.11 -1.40
CA HIS A 167 1.11 20.97 -1.00
C HIS A 167 -0.25 21.42 -0.47
N GLN A 168 -1.31 20.73 -0.93
CA GLN A 168 -2.68 20.97 -0.51
C GLN A 168 -3.18 19.83 0.38
N ASN A 169 -4.17 20.13 1.24
CA ASN A 169 -4.81 19.17 2.12
C ASN A 169 -3.83 18.47 3.09
N VAL A 170 -2.83 19.21 3.57
CA VAL A 170 -1.85 18.77 4.56
C VAL A 170 -2.46 18.87 5.96
N PRO A 171 -2.44 17.80 6.79
CA PRO A 171 -2.89 17.91 8.18
C PRO A 171 -2.21 19.04 8.93
N VAL A 172 -2.99 19.88 9.62
CA VAL A 172 -2.47 21.01 10.45
C VAL A 172 -1.54 20.48 11.53
N LYS A 173 -1.93 19.37 12.18
CA LYS A 173 -1.07 18.62 13.08
C LYS A 173 -0.60 17.37 12.35
N PRO A 174 0.70 17.14 12.19
CA PRO A 174 1.23 15.98 11.48
C PRO A 174 0.69 14.66 12.05
N VAL A 175 0.13 13.83 11.19
CA VAL A 175 -0.23 12.44 11.51
C VAL A 175 0.95 11.57 11.15
N VAL A 176 1.69 11.11 12.18
CA VAL A 176 2.98 10.44 12.02
C VAL A 176 2.82 8.93 12.04
N ILE A 177 3.44 8.24 11.08
CA ILE A 177 3.72 6.81 11.15
C ILE A 177 4.96 6.64 12.03
N ARG A 178 4.75 6.28 13.29
CA ARG A 178 5.85 6.12 14.26
C ARG A 178 6.71 4.92 13.92
N LYS A 179 6.08 3.85 13.44
CA LYS A 179 6.76 2.62 13.04
C LYS A 179 5.93 1.83 12.04
N ALA A 180 6.60 1.25 11.05
CA ALA A 180 6.04 0.22 10.19
C ALA A 180 6.77 -1.11 10.42
N SER A 181 6.02 -2.20 10.65
CA SER A 181 6.60 -3.51 10.94
C SER A 181 5.75 -4.64 10.38
N LEU A 182 6.41 -5.76 10.00
CA LEU A 182 5.72 -7.00 9.70
C LEU A 182 5.02 -7.53 10.97
N GLU A 183 3.77 -7.94 10.84
CA GLU A 183 3.12 -8.75 11.87
C GLU A 183 3.60 -10.21 11.78
N LYS A 184 3.78 -10.81 12.94
CA LYS A 184 4.12 -12.23 13.08
C LYS A 184 2.86 -13.08 13.05
#